data_89063eee07bf10efb6e9e883f4a54d6a
#
_entry.id   89063eee07bf10efb6e9e883f4a54d6a
#
_cell.length_a   1.000
_cell.length_b   1.000
_cell.length_c   1.000
_cell.angle_alpha   90.00
_cell.angle_beta   90.00
_cell.angle_gamma   90.00
#
_symmetry.space_group_name_H-M   'P 1'
#
loop_
_entity.id
_entity.type
_entity.pdbx_description
1 polymer ?
#
loop_
_entity_poly.entity_id
_entity_poly.type
_entity_poly.pdbx_seq_one_letter_code
_entity_poly.pdbx_strand_id
1 'polypeptide(L)'
;MVKKHLITTVIIGVAILFVSAAIYAKSAPDVIPLQDPAYKEHKKGVVQFEHKKHWDDYSKAYPEFYPSQCGECHHDDKGKPLAKLKDGDDVKKCIECHKTAAEAPKGKKATKKLSKKEKIKEYHAEALHANCKDCHKKFNKKYKPKKAPTTCAKCHPKKKKS
;
A
#
# COMPACT_ATOMS: atom_id res chain seq x y z
N MET A 1 -49.07 -0.33 -31.95
CA MET A 1 -48.67 0.31 -30.68
C MET A 1 -47.82 -0.64 -29.80
N VAL A 2 -48.16 -1.89 -29.60
CA VAL A 2 -47.45 -2.86 -28.72
C VAL A 2 -45.94 -3.01 -28.98
N LYS A 3 -45.52 -3.06 -30.27
CA LYS A 3 -44.08 -3.20 -30.62
C LYS A 3 -43.21 -2.01 -30.15
N LYS A 4 -43.73 -0.80 -30.20
CA LYS A 4 -42.97 0.41 -29.74
C LYS A 4 -42.78 0.41 -28.24
N HIS A 5 -43.79 0.02 -27.46
CA HIS A 5 -43.67 -0.08 -26.00
C HIS A 5 -42.70 -1.21 -25.58
N LEU A 6 -42.74 -2.36 -26.28
CA LEU A 6 -41.82 -3.45 -25.99
C LEU A 6 -40.35 -3.06 -26.20
N ILE A 7 -40.03 -2.39 -27.31
CA ILE A 7 -38.66 -1.91 -27.60
C ILE A 7 -38.22 -0.89 -26.57
N THR A 8 -39.09 0.05 -26.18
CA THR A 8 -38.75 1.04 -25.15
C THR A 8 -38.48 0.41 -23.80
N THR A 9 -39.30 -0.58 -23.41
CA THR A 9 -39.10 -1.33 -22.14
C THR A 9 -37.78 -2.11 -22.12
N VAL A 10 -37.42 -2.74 -23.27
CA VAL A 10 -36.14 -3.47 -23.39
C VAL A 10 -34.95 -2.51 -23.30
N ILE A 11 -34.99 -1.34 -23.97
CA ILE A 11 -33.91 -0.35 -23.92
C ILE A 11 -33.72 0.19 -22.51
N ILE A 12 -34.82 0.50 -21.80
CA ILE A 12 -34.74 0.96 -20.40
C ILE A 12 -34.19 -0.13 -19.50
N GLY A 13 -34.61 -1.38 -19.67
CA GLY A 13 -34.11 -2.53 -18.90
C GLY A 13 -32.60 -2.76 -19.09
N VAL A 14 -32.12 -2.68 -20.33
CA VAL A 14 -30.69 -2.81 -20.64
C VAL A 14 -29.89 -1.63 -20.09
N ALA A 15 -30.39 -0.39 -20.19
CA ALA A 15 -29.73 0.77 -19.61
C ALA A 15 -29.59 0.68 -18.09
N ILE A 16 -30.60 0.16 -17.38
CA ILE A 16 -30.52 -0.05 -15.92
C ILE A 16 -29.49 -1.10 -15.56
N LEU A 17 -29.37 -2.17 -16.36
CA LEU A 17 -28.34 -3.21 -16.15
C LEU A 17 -26.92 -2.67 -16.34
N PHE A 18 -26.69 -1.76 -17.29
CA PHE A 18 -25.38 -1.15 -17.49
C PHE A 18 -25.02 -0.13 -16.40
N VAL A 19 -26.01 0.59 -15.85
CA VAL A 19 -25.78 1.55 -14.76
C VAL A 19 -25.52 0.82 -13.44
N SER A 20 -26.16 -0.32 -13.19
CA SER A 20 -25.89 -1.10 -11.97
C SER A 20 -24.50 -1.77 -11.93
N ALA A 21 -23.88 -2.06 -13.08
CA ALA A 21 -22.50 -2.55 -13.14
C ALA A 21 -21.46 -1.50 -12.78
N ALA A 22 -21.78 -0.20 -12.84
CA ALA A 22 -20.86 0.89 -12.55
C ALA A 22 -20.79 1.30 -11.07
N ILE A 23 -21.61 0.71 -10.20
CA ILE A 23 -21.72 1.11 -8.78
C ILE A 23 -21.01 0.11 -7.84
N TYR A 24 -20.26 -0.84 -8.33
CA TYR A 24 -19.34 -1.56 -7.46
C TYR A 24 -18.18 -0.63 -7.11
N ALA A 25 -18.32 0.07 -5.99
CA ALA A 25 -17.21 0.82 -5.40
C ALA A 25 -16.03 -0.14 -5.23
N LYS A 26 -14.98 0.07 -6.02
CA LYS A 26 -13.72 -0.69 -5.91
C LYS A 26 -13.13 -0.35 -4.55
N SER A 27 -13.17 -1.26 -3.60
CA SER A 27 -12.46 -1.09 -2.33
C SER A 27 -11.03 -1.59 -2.46
N ALA A 28 -10.13 -1.00 -1.68
CA ALA A 28 -8.77 -1.52 -1.60
C ALA A 28 -8.78 -2.91 -0.94
N PRO A 29 -7.89 -3.84 -1.37
CA PRO A 29 -7.80 -5.17 -0.76
C PRO A 29 -7.53 -5.12 0.74
N ASP A 30 -8.19 -5.96 1.52
CA ASP A 30 -7.98 -6.05 2.97
C ASP A 30 -6.54 -6.42 3.33
N VAL A 31 -5.96 -7.34 2.56
CA VAL A 31 -4.55 -7.78 2.69
C VAL A 31 -3.84 -7.64 1.35
N ILE A 32 -2.70 -7.01 1.36
CA ILE A 32 -1.88 -6.77 0.17
C ILE A 32 -0.56 -7.55 0.31
N PRO A 33 -0.31 -8.57 -0.52
CA PRO A 33 1.00 -9.20 -0.59
C PRO A 33 1.99 -8.21 -1.20
N LEU A 34 3.02 -7.82 -0.42
CA LEU A 34 4.06 -6.89 -0.89
C LEU A 34 5.03 -7.65 -1.80
N GLN A 35 4.56 -8.01 -2.98
CA GLN A 35 5.29 -8.71 -4.01
C GLN A 35 5.15 -7.93 -5.32
N ASP A 36 6.25 -7.41 -5.83
CA ASP A 36 6.27 -6.68 -7.08
C ASP A 36 7.08 -7.47 -8.13
N PRO A 37 6.56 -7.67 -9.36
CA PRO A 37 7.22 -8.44 -10.41
C PRO A 37 8.54 -7.81 -10.90
N ALA A 38 8.81 -6.54 -10.60
CA ALA A 38 10.09 -5.90 -10.90
C ALA A 38 11.26 -6.52 -10.11
N TYR A 39 10.99 -7.22 -8.98
CA TYR A 39 12.02 -7.95 -8.25
C TYR A 39 12.35 -9.27 -8.94
N LYS A 40 13.58 -9.44 -9.40
CA LYS A 40 14.06 -10.71 -9.97
C LYS A 40 14.02 -11.85 -8.96
N GLU A 41 14.21 -11.54 -7.69
CA GLU A 41 14.24 -12.52 -6.60
C GLU A 41 13.77 -11.88 -5.28
N HIS A 42 12.89 -12.57 -4.58
CA HIS A 42 12.54 -12.25 -3.20
C HIS A 42 13.43 -13.08 -2.24
N LYS A 43 14.42 -12.44 -1.63
CA LYS A 43 15.34 -13.09 -0.69
C LYS A 43 14.66 -13.54 0.59
N LYS A 44 13.55 -12.97 0.96
CA LYS A 44 12.75 -13.28 2.16
C LYS A 44 11.31 -13.58 1.78
N GLY A 45 10.54 -14.15 2.70
CA GLY A 45 9.11 -14.37 2.49
C GLY A 45 8.36 -13.06 2.24
N VAL A 46 7.30 -13.16 1.44
CA VAL A 46 6.45 -12.02 1.06
C VAL A 46 5.66 -11.54 2.27
N VAL A 47 5.75 -10.25 2.56
CA VAL A 47 4.98 -9.62 3.64
C VAL A 47 3.52 -9.57 3.23
N GLN A 48 2.63 -10.07 4.09
CA GLN A 48 1.19 -9.89 3.96
C GLN A 48 0.81 -8.62 4.72
N PHE A 49 0.61 -7.53 4.01
CA PHE A 49 0.28 -6.25 4.61
C PHE A 49 -1.23 -6.18 4.87
N GLU A 50 -1.62 -6.16 6.13
CA GLU A 50 -3.02 -6.05 6.56
C GLU A 50 -3.51 -4.59 6.37
N HIS A 51 -3.78 -4.21 5.12
CA HIS A 51 -4.12 -2.85 4.72
C HIS A 51 -5.34 -2.33 5.47
N LYS A 52 -6.44 -3.08 5.48
CA LYS A 52 -7.67 -2.70 6.17
C LYS A 52 -7.47 -2.44 7.64
N LYS A 53 -6.72 -3.28 8.35
CA LYS A 53 -6.42 -3.04 9.77
C LYS A 53 -5.71 -1.72 10.02
N HIS A 54 -4.85 -1.28 9.08
CA HIS A 54 -4.13 -0.02 9.24
C HIS A 54 -5.03 1.20 9.03
N TRP A 55 -5.83 1.21 7.95
CA TRP A 55 -6.64 2.38 7.65
C TRP A 55 -7.97 2.43 8.41
N ASP A 56 -8.50 1.30 8.88
CA ASP A 56 -9.76 1.22 9.62
C ASP A 56 -9.54 1.01 11.12
N ASP A 57 -9.03 -0.16 11.55
CA ASP A 57 -8.94 -0.52 12.97
C ASP A 57 -7.91 0.35 13.71
N TYR A 58 -6.66 0.42 13.20
CA TYR A 58 -5.58 1.12 13.90
C TYR A 58 -5.67 2.62 13.79
N SER A 59 -6.19 3.16 12.69
CA SER A 59 -6.40 4.60 12.54
C SER A 59 -7.44 5.13 13.53
N LYS A 60 -8.47 4.34 13.85
CA LYS A 60 -9.47 4.66 14.86
C LYS A 60 -8.94 4.48 16.29
N ALA A 61 -8.17 3.40 16.53
CA ALA A 61 -7.63 3.11 17.85
C ALA A 61 -6.46 4.02 18.26
N TYR A 62 -5.70 4.54 17.29
CA TYR A 62 -4.48 5.35 17.50
C TYR A 62 -4.42 6.53 16.54
N PRO A 63 -5.40 7.45 16.56
CA PRO A 63 -5.54 8.53 15.56
C PRO A 63 -4.32 9.45 15.50
N GLU A 64 -3.55 9.57 16.57
CA GLU A 64 -2.33 10.37 16.62
C GLU A 64 -1.18 9.83 15.75
N PHE A 65 -1.28 8.58 15.27
CA PHE A 65 -0.36 8.00 14.29
C PHE A 65 -0.88 8.12 12.86
N TYR A 66 -2.10 8.61 12.70
CA TYR A 66 -2.77 8.75 11.40
C TYR A 66 -3.35 10.15 11.16
N PRO A 67 -2.61 11.25 11.49
CA PRO A 67 -3.13 12.62 11.34
C PRO A 67 -3.53 12.97 9.90
N SER A 68 -2.89 12.34 8.92
CA SER A 68 -3.21 12.49 7.49
C SER A 68 -4.01 11.30 6.92
N GLN A 69 -4.58 10.43 7.77
CA GLN A 69 -5.33 9.24 7.37
C GLN A 69 -4.54 8.37 6.36
N CYS A 70 -5.10 8.07 5.18
CA CYS A 70 -4.41 7.34 4.11
C CYS A 70 -3.09 8.00 3.71
N GLY A 71 -2.97 9.32 3.87
CA GLY A 71 -1.78 10.10 3.57
C GLY A 71 -0.56 9.81 4.46
N GLU A 72 -0.72 9.08 5.58
CA GLU A 72 0.44 8.62 6.36
C GLU A 72 1.31 7.61 5.59
N CYS A 73 0.71 6.90 4.65
CA CYS A 73 1.40 5.92 3.81
C CYS A 73 1.46 6.36 2.35
N HIS A 74 0.41 7.04 1.85
CA HIS A 74 0.28 7.47 0.47
C HIS A 74 0.63 8.95 0.32
N HIS A 75 1.52 9.27 -0.60
CA HIS A 75 2.00 10.63 -0.87
C HIS A 75 2.14 10.87 -2.37
N ASP A 76 2.23 12.13 -2.77
CA ASP A 76 2.52 12.52 -4.15
C ASP A 76 4.03 12.33 -4.49
N ASP A 77 4.40 12.68 -5.72
CA ASP A 77 5.78 12.60 -6.22
C ASP A 77 6.77 13.53 -5.50
N LYS A 78 6.27 14.50 -4.74
CA LYS A 78 7.04 15.43 -3.90
C LYS A 78 7.12 14.99 -2.45
N GLY A 79 6.48 13.86 -2.10
CA GLY A 79 6.41 13.33 -0.73
C GLY A 79 5.36 14.02 0.15
N LYS A 80 4.41 14.77 -0.44
CA LYS A 80 3.32 15.40 0.30
C LYS A 80 2.20 14.38 0.54
N PRO A 81 1.72 14.22 1.80
CA PRO A 81 0.64 13.29 2.13
C PRO A 81 -0.64 13.51 1.31
N LEU A 82 -1.25 12.42 0.84
CA LEU A 82 -2.53 12.43 0.15
C LEU A 82 -3.69 12.36 1.17
N ALA A 83 -3.84 13.41 1.99
CA ALA A 83 -4.78 13.44 3.11
C ALA A 83 -6.28 13.41 2.71
N LYS A 84 -6.60 13.62 1.43
CA LYS A 84 -7.98 13.56 0.91
C LYS A 84 -8.34 12.22 0.27
N LEU A 85 -7.39 11.28 0.25
CA LEU A 85 -7.56 9.96 -0.33
C LEU A 85 -8.62 9.16 0.45
N LYS A 86 -9.48 8.45 -0.28
CA LYS A 86 -10.54 7.59 0.26
C LYS A 86 -10.32 6.15 -0.14
N ASP A 87 -11.00 5.23 0.55
CA ASP A 87 -11.02 3.83 0.15
C ASP A 87 -11.59 3.69 -1.27
N GLY A 88 -10.88 2.91 -2.09
CA GLY A 88 -11.23 2.70 -3.50
C GLY A 88 -10.63 3.70 -4.48
N ASP A 89 -10.04 4.80 -4.01
CA ASP A 89 -9.32 5.72 -4.89
C ASP A 89 -8.07 5.06 -5.49
N ASP A 90 -7.79 5.37 -6.74
CA ASP A 90 -6.59 4.87 -7.40
C ASP A 90 -5.33 5.55 -6.85
N VAL A 91 -4.35 4.75 -6.49
CA VAL A 91 -3.04 5.20 -6.01
C VAL A 91 -1.91 4.64 -6.87
N LYS A 92 -0.86 5.42 -7.05
CA LYS A 92 0.38 4.94 -7.67
C LYS A 92 1.04 3.90 -6.77
N LYS A 93 1.55 2.83 -7.37
CA LYS A 93 2.37 1.85 -6.65
C LYS A 93 3.70 2.50 -6.24
N CYS A 94 4.21 2.13 -5.06
CA CYS A 94 5.49 2.68 -4.58
C CYS A 94 6.63 2.54 -5.61
N ILE A 95 6.65 1.42 -6.36
CA ILE A 95 7.68 1.12 -7.37
C ILE A 95 7.64 2.07 -8.58
N GLU A 96 6.53 2.72 -8.85
CA GLU A 96 6.42 3.67 -9.97
C GLU A 96 7.27 4.93 -9.75
N CYS A 97 7.52 5.29 -8.48
CA CYS A 97 8.37 6.40 -8.10
C CYS A 97 9.72 5.95 -7.52
N HIS A 98 9.74 4.89 -6.70
CA HIS A 98 10.95 4.29 -6.11
C HIS A 98 11.46 3.15 -7.02
N LYS A 99 12.02 3.52 -8.17
CA LYS A 99 12.17 2.66 -9.36
C LYS A 99 13.15 1.49 -9.22
N THR A 100 14.07 1.51 -8.25
CA THR A 100 15.05 0.43 -8.08
C THR A 100 14.46 -0.68 -7.21
N ALA A 101 14.08 -1.79 -7.84
CA ALA A 101 13.52 -2.97 -7.18
C ALA A 101 14.58 -3.76 -6.39
N ALA A 102 15.18 -3.15 -5.37
CA ALA A 102 16.24 -3.71 -4.56
C ALA A 102 16.34 -3.01 -3.19
N GLU A 103 17.14 -3.58 -2.26
CA GLU A 103 17.71 -2.85 -1.14
C GLU A 103 18.89 -2.00 -1.63
N ALA A 104 19.12 -0.82 -1.03
CA ALA A 104 20.31 -0.04 -1.30
C ALA A 104 21.59 -0.81 -0.94
N PRO A 105 22.64 -0.77 -1.76
CA PRO A 105 23.89 -1.48 -1.48
C PRO A 105 24.52 -0.98 -0.19
N LYS A 106 25.14 -1.91 0.56
CA LYS A 106 25.75 -1.70 1.88
C LYS A 106 27.21 -2.11 1.88
N GLY A 107 28.01 -1.46 2.72
CA GLY A 107 29.44 -1.77 2.91
C GLY A 107 30.23 -1.67 1.61
N LYS A 108 31.14 -2.63 1.36
CA LYS A 108 32.03 -2.65 0.18
C LYS A 108 31.31 -2.70 -1.18
N LYS A 109 30.01 -3.04 -1.20
CA LYS A 109 29.17 -3.06 -2.43
C LYS A 109 28.61 -1.68 -2.78
N ALA A 110 28.74 -0.70 -1.91
CA ALA A 110 28.27 0.66 -2.16
C ALA A 110 29.36 1.43 -2.92
N THR A 111 29.15 1.66 -4.22
CA THR A 111 30.04 2.46 -5.07
C THR A 111 29.95 3.97 -4.75
N LYS A 112 28.83 4.40 -4.14
CA LYS A 112 28.56 5.75 -3.70
C LYS A 112 27.92 5.75 -2.31
N LYS A 113 28.34 6.69 -1.45
CA LYS A 113 27.70 6.89 -0.14
C LYS A 113 26.42 7.71 -0.31
N LEU A 114 25.28 7.01 -0.33
CA LEU A 114 23.96 7.66 -0.38
C LEU A 114 23.47 8.00 1.03
N SER A 115 22.88 9.18 1.17
CA SER A 115 22.13 9.56 2.37
C SER A 115 20.88 8.68 2.55
N LYS A 116 20.29 8.68 3.76
CA LYS A 116 19.01 7.97 3.99
C LYS A 116 17.91 8.43 3.03
N LYS A 117 17.82 9.75 2.76
CA LYS A 117 16.81 10.33 1.87
C LYS A 117 17.00 9.87 0.41
N GLU A 118 18.22 9.84 -0.09
CA GLU A 118 18.51 9.36 -1.44
C GLU A 118 18.19 7.87 -1.59
N LYS A 119 18.54 7.04 -0.59
CA LYS A 119 18.19 5.61 -0.58
C LYS A 119 16.67 5.39 -0.63
N ILE A 120 15.92 6.10 0.20
CA ILE A 120 14.45 6.03 0.20
C ILE A 120 13.90 6.47 -1.15
N LYS A 121 14.42 7.55 -1.74
CA LYS A 121 13.94 8.06 -3.03
C LYS A 121 14.18 7.08 -4.17
N GLU A 122 15.30 6.40 -4.18
CA GLU A 122 15.72 5.54 -5.30
C GLU A 122 15.25 4.08 -5.13
N TYR A 123 15.39 3.52 -3.93
CA TYR A 123 15.23 2.08 -3.70
C TYR A 123 13.86 1.76 -3.09
N HIS A 124 13.08 0.93 -3.79
CA HIS A 124 11.73 0.54 -3.37
C HIS A 124 11.72 -0.15 -2.00
N ALA A 125 12.66 -1.07 -1.73
CA ALA A 125 12.73 -1.72 -0.43
C ALA A 125 13.04 -0.74 0.72
N GLU A 126 13.88 0.28 0.49
CA GLU A 126 14.17 1.29 1.51
C GLU A 126 12.96 2.19 1.77
N ALA A 127 12.18 2.52 0.73
CA ALA A 127 10.93 3.27 0.87
C ALA A 127 9.91 2.51 1.73
N LEU A 128 9.66 1.22 1.43
CA LEU A 128 8.78 0.37 2.23
C LEU A 128 9.28 0.22 3.68
N HIS A 129 10.59 -0.03 3.87
CA HIS A 129 11.17 -0.15 5.20
C HIS A 129 11.04 1.15 6.01
N ALA A 130 11.27 2.31 5.40
CA ALA A 130 11.12 3.58 6.08
C ALA A 130 9.65 3.83 6.47
N ASN A 131 8.72 3.60 5.56
CA ASN A 131 7.30 3.80 5.80
C ASN A 131 6.80 2.92 6.96
N CYS A 132 7.04 1.62 6.91
CA CYS A 132 6.55 0.70 7.94
C CYS A 132 7.34 0.79 9.25
N LYS A 133 8.68 0.63 9.19
CA LYS A 133 9.51 0.49 10.41
C LYS A 133 9.62 1.78 11.23
N ASP A 134 9.68 2.93 10.58
CA ASP A 134 9.86 4.18 11.32
C ASP A 134 8.58 4.53 12.10
N CYS A 135 7.38 4.28 11.53
CA CYS A 135 6.10 4.38 12.24
C CYS A 135 6.02 3.36 13.39
N HIS A 136 6.28 2.07 13.12
CA HIS A 136 6.25 1.02 14.13
C HIS A 136 7.23 1.26 15.30
N LYS A 137 8.40 1.85 15.04
CA LYS A 137 9.33 2.25 16.10
C LYS A 137 8.77 3.37 16.97
N LYS A 138 8.14 4.39 16.38
CA LYS A 138 7.47 5.47 17.11
C LYS A 138 6.35 4.91 17.99
N PHE A 139 5.51 4.03 17.42
CA PHE A 139 4.45 3.35 18.13
C PHE A 139 4.99 2.56 19.32
N ASN A 140 6.00 1.70 19.12
CA ASN A 140 6.62 0.89 20.16
C ASN A 140 7.39 1.71 21.23
N LYS A 141 7.76 2.95 20.92
CA LYS A 141 8.31 3.89 21.89
C LYS A 141 7.22 4.43 22.82
N LYS A 142 6.04 4.71 22.26
CA LYS A 142 4.91 5.29 23.02
C LYS A 142 4.14 4.22 23.80
N TYR A 143 3.90 3.06 23.21
CA TYR A 143 3.07 1.99 23.79
C TYR A 143 3.87 0.76 24.23
N LYS A 144 3.52 0.23 25.41
CA LYS A 144 4.06 -1.00 25.97
C LYS A 144 2.92 -2.00 26.22
N PRO A 145 3.11 -3.32 26.04
CA PRO A 145 4.29 -3.97 25.42
C PRO A 145 4.43 -3.65 23.94
N LYS A 146 5.66 -3.75 23.39
CA LYS A 146 5.98 -3.47 21.99
C LYS A 146 5.29 -4.48 21.05
N LYS A 147 4.18 -4.08 20.42
CA LYS A 147 3.33 -4.95 19.58
C LYS A 147 3.62 -4.83 18.09
N ALA A 148 4.02 -3.64 17.60
CA ALA A 148 4.24 -3.42 16.18
C ALA A 148 5.54 -4.09 15.70
N PRO A 149 5.55 -4.78 14.54
CA PRO A 149 6.72 -5.49 14.03
C PRO A 149 7.80 -4.53 13.54
N THR A 150 9.05 -4.73 13.99
CA THR A 150 10.20 -3.87 13.63
C THR A 150 11.42 -4.67 13.16
N THR A 151 11.36 -6.00 13.19
CA THR A 151 12.46 -6.89 12.79
C THR A 151 12.12 -7.70 11.54
N CYS A 152 13.15 -8.13 10.80
CA CYS A 152 12.96 -8.91 9.58
C CYS A 152 12.05 -10.13 9.79
N ALA A 153 12.29 -10.91 10.84
CA ALA A 153 11.53 -12.14 11.11
C ALA A 153 10.07 -11.89 11.51
N LYS A 154 9.74 -10.71 12.05
CA LYS A 154 8.36 -10.35 12.39
C LYS A 154 7.56 -9.82 11.18
N CYS A 155 8.24 -9.27 10.18
CA CYS A 155 7.60 -8.75 8.97
C CYS A 155 7.61 -9.79 7.84
N HIS A 156 8.74 -10.50 7.67
CA HIS A 156 8.92 -11.47 6.60
C HIS A 156 8.79 -12.90 7.14
N PRO A 157 7.80 -13.66 6.70
CA PRO A 157 7.70 -15.08 7.05
C PRO A 157 8.93 -15.85 6.49
N LYS A 158 9.22 -17.01 7.07
CA LYS A 158 10.25 -17.91 6.52
C LYS A 158 9.82 -18.35 5.12
N LYS A 159 10.72 -18.28 4.14
CA LYS A 159 10.49 -18.95 2.85
C LYS A 159 10.26 -20.44 3.11
N LYS A 160 9.15 -20.97 2.58
CA LYS A 160 9.01 -22.43 2.47
C LYS A 160 10.10 -22.89 1.51
N LYS A 161 10.92 -23.86 1.93
CA LYS A 161 11.82 -24.54 1.01
C LYS A 161 10.95 -25.28 0.01
N SER A 162 11.00 -24.88 -1.26
CA SER A 162 10.48 -25.65 -2.38
C SER A 162 11.40 -26.82 -2.66
#